data_586dccc86743a9df887484ef79b8a398
#
_entry.id   586dccc86743a9df887484ef79b8a398
#
_cell.length_a   1.000
_cell.length_b   1.000
_cell.length_c   1.000
_cell.angle_alpha   90.00
_cell.angle_beta   90.00
_cell.angle_gamma   90.00
#
_symmetry.space_group_name_H-M   'P 1'
#
loop_
_entity.id
_entity.type
_entity.pdbx_description
1 polymer ?
#
loop_
_entity_poly.entity_id
_entity_poly.type
_entity_poly.pdbx_seq_one_letter_code
_entity_poly.pdbx_strand_id
1 'polypeptide(L)'
;RSRGLGDVYKRQFLKFMVSILLGLNLLVQGTVLPASSCFIPNVTIPLSPAAQTDTAPAADLNISAPSAILMEASTGAVVYEKNSHEARHPASVTKIMTLLLIFDALSSKQISLDDTVTVSEYAASRGGSQVFLEPGETQTVETMIKCISVASANDACVAMAEHVAGSESEFVRMMNERAKGLGMNDTNFVNCCGLDADGHMTSANDIALMSRELITKYPKIHDYCTIWMENITHTTAKGSSEFGLTNTNKLIKHYQYATGLKTGFTNTAMYCISATAKKDDMELIAVIMGAPDIKSRSADATTLLNYGFGKCRIYCDNHEDKLDDLPVEKGLADSVGIIYQRPFQYMTTDGSDLTGITKSIELPENVTAPVKKGNTAGKAVYSLNGTPIGSVNIVYEDTVDAADYKDYFCRTLLYFVP
;
A
#
# COMPACT_ATOMS: atom_id res chain seq x y z
N ARG A 1 -62.60 14.68 52.08
CA ARG A 1 -61.20 14.66 52.61
C ARG A 1 -60.59 13.28 52.34
N SER A 2 -59.99 13.07 51.15
CA SER A 2 -59.11 11.97 50.91
C SER A 2 -58.02 12.43 49.91
N ARG A 3 -57.11 13.29 50.36
CA ARG A 3 -55.89 13.69 49.68
C ARG A 3 -54.76 13.42 50.66
N GLY A 4 -54.14 12.25 50.60
CA GLY A 4 -53.02 12.00 51.48
C GLY A 4 -52.26 10.67 51.26
N LEU A 5 -52.89 9.66 50.66
CA LEU A 5 -52.19 8.36 50.48
C LEU A 5 -51.35 8.25 49.18
N GLY A 6 -51.79 8.90 48.16
CA GLY A 6 -51.03 8.83 46.85
C GLY A 6 -49.64 9.47 46.89
N ASP A 7 -49.45 10.54 47.65
CA ASP A 7 -48.17 11.25 47.75
C ASP A 7 -47.12 10.55 48.61
N VAL A 8 -47.60 9.75 49.61
CA VAL A 8 -46.68 8.97 50.46
C VAL A 8 -46.08 7.80 49.70
N TYR A 9 -46.87 7.12 48.87
CA TYR A 9 -46.37 6.01 48.04
C TYR A 9 -45.42 6.50 46.91
N LYS A 10 -45.71 7.63 46.29
CA LYS A 10 -44.83 8.24 45.31
C LYS A 10 -43.46 8.63 45.89
N ARG A 11 -43.45 9.20 47.12
CA ARG A 11 -42.21 9.56 47.81
C ARG A 11 -41.40 8.34 48.29
N GLN A 12 -42.07 7.26 48.71
CA GLN A 12 -41.40 6.02 49.07
C GLN A 12 -40.79 5.30 47.85
N PHE A 13 -41.51 5.26 46.72
CA PHE A 13 -41.02 4.67 45.49
C PHE A 13 -39.83 5.45 44.91
N LEU A 14 -39.89 6.78 44.98
CA LEU A 14 -38.77 7.63 44.51
C LEU A 14 -37.52 7.47 45.40
N LYS A 15 -37.69 7.33 46.73
CA LYS A 15 -36.56 7.03 47.65
C LYS A 15 -35.96 5.66 47.41
N PHE A 16 -36.77 4.66 47.10
CA PHE A 16 -36.29 3.31 46.79
C PHE A 16 -35.52 3.27 45.49
N MET A 17 -35.96 3.95 44.43
CA MET A 17 -35.26 4.10 43.17
C MET A 17 -33.93 4.88 43.27
N VAL A 18 -33.90 5.97 44.09
CA VAL A 18 -32.65 6.73 44.32
C VAL A 18 -31.66 5.91 45.15
N SER A 19 -32.11 5.04 46.08
CA SER A 19 -31.20 4.15 46.83
C SER A 19 -30.59 3.04 45.96
N ILE A 20 -31.33 2.55 44.97
CA ILE A 20 -30.80 1.55 44.01
C ILE A 20 -29.79 2.21 43.08
N LEU A 21 -30.01 3.44 42.61
CA LEU A 21 -29.08 4.21 41.76
C LEU A 21 -27.81 4.62 42.52
N LEU A 22 -27.88 4.91 43.82
CA LEU A 22 -26.69 5.20 44.65
C LEU A 22 -25.91 3.94 45.04
N GLY A 23 -26.57 2.78 45.17
CA GLY A 23 -25.90 1.50 45.43
C GLY A 23 -25.09 0.95 44.24
N LEU A 24 -25.49 1.27 43.02
CA LEU A 24 -24.77 0.86 41.80
C LEU A 24 -23.52 1.68 41.51
N ASN A 25 -23.38 2.90 42.08
CA ASN A 25 -22.21 3.75 41.86
C ASN A 25 -21.03 3.50 42.82
N LEU A 26 -21.18 2.63 43.80
CA LEU A 26 -20.14 2.32 44.81
C LEU A 26 -19.37 1.01 44.53
N LEU A 27 -19.67 0.32 43.42
CA LEU A 27 -18.99 -0.93 43.03
C LEU A 27 -18.06 -0.79 41.82
N VAL A 28 -17.78 0.44 41.36
CA VAL A 28 -16.82 0.70 40.27
C VAL A 28 -15.70 1.60 40.80
N GLN A 29 -15.03 1.18 41.87
CA GLN A 29 -13.69 1.67 42.20
C GLN A 29 -12.81 0.48 42.55
N GLY A 30 -12.06 -0.01 41.57
CA GLY A 30 -11.08 -1.04 41.84
C GLY A 30 -10.39 -1.51 40.58
N THR A 31 -9.14 -1.08 40.48
CA THR A 31 -8.05 -1.56 39.62
C THR A 31 -7.90 -0.89 38.25
N VAL A 32 -7.12 0.19 38.25
CA VAL A 32 -6.37 0.62 37.07
C VAL A 32 -5.27 -0.40 36.84
N LEU A 33 -5.46 -1.27 35.85
CA LEU A 33 -4.39 -2.07 35.27
C LEU A 33 -3.65 -1.20 34.23
N PRO A 34 -2.30 -1.29 34.13
CA PRO A 34 -1.56 -0.51 33.16
C PRO A 34 -1.98 -0.90 31.75
N ALA A 35 -2.14 0.12 30.89
CA ALA A 35 -2.43 -0.06 29.47
C ALA A 35 -1.34 -0.90 28.84
N SER A 36 -1.62 -2.16 28.60
CA SER A 36 -0.88 -2.97 27.64
C SER A 36 -1.14 -2.38 26.27
N SER A 37 -0.09 -1.88 25.67
CA SER A 37 -0.07 -1.47 24.27
C SER A 37 -0.62 -2.63 23.44
N CYS A 38 -1.85 -2.51 22.96
CA CYS A 38 -2.37 -3.38 21.91
C CYS A 38 -1.51 -3.13 20.66
N PHE A 39 -0.53 -4.00 20.45
CA PHE A 39 0.01 -4.23 19.14
C PHE A 39 -1.15 -4.68 18.26
N ILE A 40 -1.63 -3.80 17.40
CA ILE A 40 -2.49 -4.19 16.28
C ILE A 40 -1.54 -4.89 15.32
N PRO A 41 -1.62 -6.21 15.12
CA PRO A 41 -0.85 -6.83 14.08
C PRO A 41 -1.32 -6.21 12.77
N ASN A 42 -0.39 -5.68 11.97
CA ASN A 42 -0.63 -5.36 10.58
C ASN A 42 -1.17 -6.64 9.92
N VAL A 43 -2.48 -6.72 9.79
CA VAL A 43 -3.13 -7.75 9.01
C VAL A 43 -2.79 -7.41 7.56
N THR A 44 -1.72 -8.00 7.06
CA THR A 44 -1.50 -8.14 5.64
C THR A 44 -2.64 -9.00 5.13
N ILE A 45 -3.69 -8.36 4.62
CA ILE A 45 -4.80 -9.07 3.99
C ILE A 45 -4.19 -9.72 2.73
N PRO A 46 -4.17 -11.06 2.62
CA PRO A 46 -3.69 -11.68 1.41
C PRO A 46 -4.61 -11.21 0.28
N LEU A 47 -4.03 -10.54 -0.70
CA LEU A 47 -4.72 -10.27 -1.96
C LEU A 47 -5.19 -11.62 -2.50
N SER A 48 -6.51 -11.77 -2.63
CA SER A 48 -7.08 -12.95 -3.31
C SER A 48 -6.39 -13.06 -4.66
N PRO A 49 -5.92 -14.26 -5.07
CA PRO A 49 -5.25 -14.40 -6.35
C PRO A 49 -6.20 -13.85 -7.41
N ALA A 50 -5.72 -12.89 -8.19
CA ALA A 50 -6.40 -12.46 -9.40
C ALA A 50 -6.72 -13.72 -10.19
N ALA A 51 -7.94 -13.83 -10.73
CA ALA A 51 -8.30 -14.93 -11.60
C ALA A 51 -7.17 -15.11 -12.60
N GLN A 52 -6.58 -16.32 -12.63
CA GLN A 52 -5.56 -16.66 -13.61
C GLN A 52 -6.18 -16.46 -14.98
N THR A 53 -5.79 -15.37 -15.65
CA THR A 53 -6.08 -15.20 -17.06
C THR A 53 -5.24 -16.25 -17.78
N ASP A 54 -5.87 -17.11 -18.57
CA ASP A 54 -5.18 -17.94 -19.55
C ASP A 54 -4.22 -17.04 -20.31
N THR A 55 -2.92 -17.26 -20.14
CA THR A 55 -1.90 -16.48 -20.82
C THR A 55 -2.01 -16.74 -22.31
N ALA A 56 -2.59 -15.80 -23.04
CA ALA A 56 -2.46 -15.77 -24.49
C ALA A 56 -0.95 -15.82 -24.84
N PRO A 57 -0.54 -16.49 -25.94
CA PRO A 57 0.86 -16.58 -26.29
C PRO A 57 1.47 -15.18 -26.33
N ALA A 58 2.61 -15.02 -25.60
CA ALA A 58 3.27 -13.73 -25.46
C ALA A 58 3.52 -13.11 -26.84
N ALA A 59 3.01 -11.90 -27.03
CA ALA A 59 3.25 -11.17 -28.27
C ALA A 59 4.78 -10.98 -28.45
N ASP A 60 5.30 -11.28 -29.61
CA ASP A 60 6.70 -10.98 -29.94
C ASP A 60 6.86 -9.46 -30.11
N LEU A 61 7.23 -8.80 -29.02
CA LEU A 61 7.41 -7.34 -28.97
C LEU A 61 8.83 -6.90 -29.35
N ASN A 62 9.71 -7.83 -29.79
CA ASN A 62 11.11 -7.56 -30.10
C ASN A 62 11.86 -6.81 -28.99
N ILE A 63 11.62 -7.15 -27.73
CA ILE A 63 12.32 -6.58 -26.57
C ILE A 63 13.78 -7.03 -26.61
N SER A 64 14.71 -6.05 -26.68
CA SER A 64 16.14 -6.29 -26.81
C SER A 64 16.78 -6.79 -25.52
N ALA A 65 16.24 -6.40 -24.37
CA ALA A 65 16.71 -6.82 -23.07
C ALA A 65 16.49 -8.34 -22.86
N PRO A 66 17.42 -9.03 -22.16
CA PRO A 66 17.31 -10.46 -21.90
C PRO A 66 16.21 -10.81 -20.89
N SER A 67 15.84 -9.91 -19.99
CA SER A 67 14.77 -10.11 -19.01
C SER A 67 13.89 -8.87 -18.91
N ALA A 68 12.56 -9.07 -18.93
CA ALA A 68 11.58 -8.00 -18.87
C ALA A 68 10.23 -8.47 -18.34
N ILE A 69 9.47 -7.56 -17.77
CA ILE A 69 8.07 -7.77 -17.36
C ILE A 69 7.26 -6.48 -17.51
N LEU A 70 5.98 -6.64 -17.82
CA LEU A 70 4.98 -5.59 -17.76
C LEU A 70 3.87 -6.04 -16.81
N MET A 71 3.61 -5.27 -15.77
CA MET A 71 2.61 -5.54 -14.75
C MET A 71 1.65 -4.35 -14.64
N GLU A 72 0.36 -4.62 -14.41
CA GLU A 72 -0.59 -3.58 -14.03
C GLU A 72 -0.57 -3.38 -12.51
N ALA A 73 -0.50 -2.12 -12.06
CA ALA A 73 -0.18 -1.80 -10.67
C ALA A 73 -1.30 -2.16 -9.69
N SER A 74 -2.56 -1.89 -10.03
CA SER A 74 -3.68 -2.07 -9.10
C SER A 74 -4.00 -3.55 -8.86
N THR A 75 -4.06 -4.34 -9.91
CA THR A 75 -4.39 -5.76 -9.87
C THR A 75 -3.18 -6.66 -9.60
N GLY A 76 -1.97 -6.22 -9.99
CA GLY A 76 -0.77 -7.04 -10.01
C GLY A 76 -0.74 -8.04 -11.18
N ALA A 77 -1.63 -7.90 -12.14
CA ALA A 77 -1.68 -8.80 -13.29
C ALA A 77 -0.49 -8.60 -14.22
N VAL A 78 0.14 -9.71 -14.61
CA VAL A 78 1.25 -9.72 -15.57
C VAL A 78 0.67 -9.68 -16.98
N VAL A 79 1.06 -8.66 -17.74
CA VAL A 79 0.60 -8.39 -19.13
C VAL A 79 1.58 -8.95 -20.17
N TYR A 80 2.85 -8.93 -19.82
CA TYR A 80 3.95 -9.45 -20.65
C TYR A 80 5.10 -9.89 -19.76
N GLU A 81 5.76 -10.96 -20.14
CA GLU A 81 6.99 -11.39 -19.48
C GLU A 81 7.98 -12.06 -20.46
N LYS A 82 9.26 -11.88 -20.17
CA LYS A 82 10.38 -12.50 -20.86
C LYS A 82 11.45 -12.81 -19.82
N ASN A 83 11.71 -14.08 -19.53
CA ASN A 83 12.69 -14.52 -18.53
C ASN A 83 12.55 -13.73 -17.21
N SER A 84 11.31 -13.47 -16.78
CA SER A 84 11.01 -12.54 -15.68
C SER A 84 11.54 -12.99 -14.30
N HIS A 85 11.78 -14.29 -14.11
CA HIS A 85 12.35 -14.91 -12.92
C HIS A 85 13.85 -15.20 -13.00
N GLU A 86 14.52 -14.79 -14.09
CA GLU A 86 15.96 -14.95 -14.19
C GLU A 86 16.68 -14.03 -13.20
N ALA A 87 17.47 -14.62 -12.29
CA ALA A 87 18.24 -13.87 -11.30
C ALA A 87 19.35 -13.06 -11.99
N ARG A 88 19.37 -11.74 -11.77
CA ARG A 88 20.29 -10.78 -12.36
C ARG A 88 20.74 -9.72 -11.36
N HIS A 89 21.86 -9.09 -11.61
CA HIS A 89 22.29 -7.92 -10.83
C HIS A 89 21.33 -6.74 -11.07
N PRO A 90 20.77 -6.12 -10.02
CA PRO A 90 19.79 -5.03 -10.14
C PRO A 90 20.39 -3.66 -10.42
N ALA A 91 21.68 -3.44 -10.16
CA ALA A 91 22.25 -2.10 -10.06
C ALA A 91 21.41 -1.19 -9.15
N SER A 92 21.36 0.12 -9.44
CA SER A 92 20.61 1.09 -8.61
C SER A 92 19.08 0.93 -8.60
N VAL A 93 18.51 -0.07 -9.33
CA VAL A 93 17.10 -0.40 -9.18
C VAL A 93 16.82 -0.95 -7.77
N THR A 94 17.82 -1.49 -7.08
CA THR A 94 17.81 -1.81 -5.63
C THR A 94 17.21 -0.71 -4.77
N LYS A 95 17.42 0.57 -5.14
CA LYS A 95 16.96 1.73 -4.37
C LYS A 95 15.45 1.85 -4.28
N ILE A 96 14.69 1.10 -5.08
CA ILE A 96 13.25 0.99 -4.91
C ILE A 96 12.93 0.36 -3.54
N MET A 97 13.65 -0.70 -3.14
CA MET A 97 13.48 -1.28 -1.80
C MET A 97 13.96 -0.33 -0.70
N THR A 98 15.04 0.42 -0.94
CA THR A 98 15.52 1.44 0.00
C THR A 98 14.45 2.52 0.22
N LEU A 99 13.87 3.05 -0.86
CA LEU A 99 12.77 4.01 -0.78
C LEU A 99 11.54 3.41 -0.11
N LEU A 100 11.18 2.14 -0.42
CA LEU A 100 10.06 1.46 0.21
C LEU A 100 10.21 1.41 1.74
N LEU A 101 11.37 1.04 2.26
CA LEU A 101 11.62 1.02 3.70
C LEU A 101 11.62 2.43 4.32
N ILE A 102 12.12 3.45 3.62
CA ILE A 102 12.03 4.85 4.07
C ILE A 102 10.55 5.26 4.19
N PHE A 103 9.72 4.95 3.19
CA PHE A 103 8.29 5.24 3.23
C PHE A 103 7.52 4.37 4.25
N ASP A 104 7.94 3.13 4.50
CA ASP A 104 7.39 2.32 5.61
C ASP A 104 7.69 2.98 6.96
N ALA A 105 8.93 3.53 7.17
CA ALA A 105 9.31 4.26 8.38
C ALA A 105 8.55 5.59 8.55
N LEU A 106 8.32 6.33 7.46
CA LEU A 106 7.48 7.54 7.46
C LEU A 106 6.03 7.21 7.84
N SER A 107 5.47 6.15 7.26
CA SER A 107 4.09 5.74 7.51
C SER A 107 3.87 5.28 8.94
N SER A 108 4.84 4.59 9.53
CA SER A 108 4.83 4.17 10.94
C SER A 108 5.15 5.30 11.92
N LYS A 109 5.47 6.50 11.42
CA LYS A 109 5.91 7.66 12.21
C LYS A 109 7.20 7.40 13.01
N GLN A 110 8.02 6.46 12.56
CA GLN A 110 9.37 6.25 13.08
C GLN A 110 10.27 7.43 12.72
N ILE A 111 10.08 8.01 11.54
CA ILE A 111 10.75 9.22 11.05
C ILE A 111 9.72 10.19 10.47
N SER A 112 10.12 11.46 10.30
CA SER A 112 9.36 12.49 9.59
C SER A 112 10.17 13.10 8.45
N LEU A 113 9.51 13.79 7.50
CA LEU A 113 10.19 14.42 6.35
C LEU A 113 11.16 15.52 6.78
N ASP A 114 10.89 16.19 7.90
CA ASP A 114 11.68 17.29 8.44
C ASP A 114 12.81 16.83 9.37
N ASP A 115 12.89 15.53 9.68
CA ASP A 115 13.94 15.00 10.54
C ASP A 115 15.32 15.24 9.93
N THR A 116 16.26 15.54 10.77
CA THR A 116 17.66 15.79 10.39
C THR A 116 18.44 14.49 10.30
N VAL A 117 18.95 14.19 9.12
CA VAL A 117 19.86 13.05 8.84
C VAL A 117 21.29 13.56 8.88
N THR A 118 22.11 12.99 9.76
CA THR A 118 23.54 13.27 9.82
C THR A 118 24.32 12.28 8.99
N VAL A 119 25.19 12.77 8.14
CA VAL A 119 26.01 11.95 7.22
C VAL A 119 27.25 11.42 7.97
N SER A 120 27.41 10.10 8.00
CA SER A 120 28.60 9.44 8.57
C SER A 120 29.80 9.49 7.60
N GLU A 121 31.01 9.25 8.09
CA GLU A 121 32.20 9.04 7.23
C GLU A 121 31.99 7.88 6.27
N TYR A 122 31.30 6.83 6.73
CA TYR A 122 31.00 5.66 5.93
C TYR A 122 30.03 6.00 4.78
N ALA A 123 28.95 6.70 5.04
CA ALA A 123 28.01 7.16 4.02
C ALA A 123 28.70 8.06 2.98
N ALA A 124 29.44 9.06 3.42
CA ALA A 124 30.20 10.01 2.58
C ALA A 124 31.25 9.30 1.70
N SER A 125 31.78 8.15 2.13
CA SER A 125 32.81 7.39 1.39
C SER A 125 32.25 6.56 0.25
N ARG A 126 30.91 6.50 0.07
CA ARG A 126 30.32 5.64 -0.95
C ARG A 126 30.65 6.10 -2.37
N GLY A 127 31.14 5.16 -3.18
CA GLY A 127 31.44 5.41 -4.59
C GLY A 127 30.20 5.28 -5.50
N GLY A 128 30.39 5.54 -6.78
CA GLY A 128 29.34 5.49 -7.80
C GLY A 128 28.55 6.78 -7.92
N SER A 129 27.25 6.72 -8.12
CA SER A 129 26.41 7.93 -8.15
C SER A 129 26.33 8.57 -6.78
N GLN A 130 26.63 9.86 -6.68
CA GLN A 130 26.71 10.61 -5.43
C GLN A 130 26.15 12.02 -5.60
N VAL A 131 25.77 12.63 -4.51
CA VAL A 131 25.54 14.07 -4.38
C VAL A 131 26.64 14.74 -3.56
N PHE A 132 27.71 13.99 -3.23
CA PHE A 132 28.92 14.44 -2.53
C PHE A 132 28.67 15.00 -1.13
N LEU A 133 27.84 14.32 -0.35
CA LEU A 133 27.63 14.65 1.05
C LEU A 133 28.93 14.54 1.85
N GLU A 134 29.22 15.54 2.68
CA GLU A 134 30.43 15.55 3.54
C GLU A 134 30.15 14.88 4.90
N PRO A 135 31.17 14.27 5.56
CA PRO A 135 31.01 13.75 6.91
C PRO A 135 30.57 14.85 7.90
N GLY A 136 29.54 14.57 8.69
CA GLY A 136 28.94 15.52 9.63
C GLY A 136 27.98 16.54 9.01
N GLU A 137 27.83 16.55 7.68
CA GLU A 137 26.78 17.30 7.01
C GLU A 137 25.40 16.80 7.43
N THR A 138 24.43 17.71 7.49
CA THR A 138 23.05 17.39 7.81
C THR A 138 22.12 17.80 6.68
N GLN A 139 21.15 16.92 6.37
CA GLN A 139 20.09 17.16 5.40
C GLN A 139 18.77 16.68 5.99
N THR A 140 17.64 17.15 5.46
CA THR A 140 16.33 16.59 5.84
C THR A 140 16.08 15.26 5.18
N VAL A 141 15.23 14.40 5.79
CA VAL A 141 14.76 13.16 5.18
C VAL A 141 14.17 13.42 3.79
N GLU A 142 13.40 14.50 3.61
CA GLU A 142 12.84 14.88 2.31
C GLU A 142 13.94 15.12 1.26
N THR A 143 14.98 15.89 1.62
CA THR A 143 16.13 16.13 0.73
C THR A 143 16.84 14.83 0.37
N MET A 144 17.02 13.93 1.33
CA MET A 144 17.64 12.62 1.07
C MET A 144 16.79 11.77 0.11
N ILE A 145 15.46 11.76 0.24
CA ILE A 145 14.56 11.09 -0.71
C ILE A 145 14.74 11.65 -2.13
N LYS A 146 14.85 12.98 -2.28
CA LYS A 146 15.12 13.63 -3.57
C LYS A 146 16.47 13.19 -4.14
N CYS A 147 17.54 13.19 -3.34
CA CYS A 147 18.86 12.73 -3.75
C CYS A 147 18.85 11.28 -4.26
N ILE A 148 18.12 10.39 -3.57
CA ILE A 148 17.99 8.96 -3.94
C ILE A 148 17.17 8.79 -5.22
N SER A 149 16.01 9.44 -5.30
CA SER A 149 15.05 9.28 -6.39
C SER A 149 15.56 9.92 -7.70
N VAL A 150 16.09 11.13 -7.63
CA VAL A 150 16.48 11.94 -8.80
C VAL A 150 17.89 11.61 -9.26
N ALA A 151 18.90 11.82 -8.39
CA ALA A 151 20.31 11.64 -8.71
C ALA A 151 20.83 10.23 -8.48
N SER A 152 20.02 9.34 -7.87
CA SER A 152 20.43 7.97 -7.55
C SER A 152 21.60 7.90 -6.54
N ALA A 153 21.69 8.84 -5.61
CA ALA A 153 22.80 9.04 -4.70
C ALA A 153 23.04 7.85 -3.76
N ASN A 154 24.24 7.27 -3.77
CA ASN A 154 24.62 6.14 -2.90
C ASN A 154 24.94 6.61 -1.49
N ASP A 155 25.58 7.76 -1.34
CA ASP A 155 25.85 8.42 -0.07
C ASP A 155 24.55 8.72 0.70
N ALA A 156 23.55 9.28 0.03
CA ALA A 156 22.23 9.51 0.62
C ALA A 156 21.51 8.19 1.00
N CYS A 157 21.66 7.11 0.19
CA CYS A 157 21.09 5.80 0.53
C CYS A 157 21.65 5.25 1.84
N VAL A 158 22.98 5.28 1.99
CA VAL A 158 23.62 4.76 3.20
C VAL A 158 23.31 5.64 4.42
N ALA A 159 23.33 6.97 4.27
CA ALA A 159 22.93 7.88 5.35
C ALA A 159 21.50 7.62 5.82
N MET A 160 20.56 7.39 4.88
CA MET A 160 19.18 7.01 5.22
C MET A 160 19.07 5.63 5.85
N ALA A 161 19.86 4.65 5.39
CA ALA A 161 19.90 3.32 5.98
C ALA A 161 20.38 3.37 7.45
N GLU A 162 21.42 4.15 7.72
CA GLU A 162 21.91 4.38 9.08
C GLU A 162 20.89 5.12 9.93
N HIS A 163 20.20 6.13 9.37
CA HIS A 163 19.17 6.91 10.08
C HIS A 163 17.96 6.05 10.47
N VAL A 164 17.49 5.17 9.57
CA VAL A 164 16.30 4.33 9.80
C VAL A 164 16.60 3.11 10.67
N ALA A 165 17.75 2.46 10.45
CA ALA A 165 18.06 1.16 11.06
C ALA A 165 19.31 1.17 11.96
N GLY A 166 19.99 2.30 12.11
CA GLY A 166 21.23 2.43 12.89
C GLY A 166 22.47 1.94 12.16
N SER A 167 22.35 1.13 11.09
CA SER A 167 23.47 0.69 10.25
C SER A 167 22.97 0.20 8.88
N GLU A 168 23.86 0.24 7.86
CA GLU A 168 23.55 -0.36 6.54
C GLU A 168 23.27 -1.87 6.66
N SER A 169 24.02 -2.60 7.50
CA SER A 169 23.85 -4.05 7.67
C SER A 169 22.47 -4.43 8.21
N GLU A 170 21.98 -3.70 9.20
CA GLU A 170 20.63 -3.89 9.74
C GLU A 170 19.56 -3.49 8.72
N PHE A 171 19.77 -2.39 8.00
CA PHE A 171 18.87 -1.99 6.93
C PHE A 171 18.77 -3.05 5.81
N VAL A 172 19.89 -3.66 5.42
CA VAL A 172 19.93 -4.77 4.44
C VAL A 172 19.17 -5.98 4.96
N ARG A 173 19.30 -6.31 6.26
CA ARG A 173 18.47 -7.34 6.88
C ARG A 173 17.00 -7.06 6.72
N MET A 174 16.58 -5.82 7.02
CA MET A 174 15.19 -5.36 6.82
C MET A 174 14.77 -5.43 5.35
N MET A 175 15.63 -5.06 4.39
CA MET A 175 15.35 -5.17 2.94
C MET A 175 15.03 -6.63 2.57
N ASN A 176 15.81 -7.59 3.04
CA ASN A 176 15.60 -9.01 2.75
C ASN A 176 14.35 -9.57 3.43
N GLU A 177 14.02 -9.14 4.64
CA GLU A 177 12.77 -9.49 5.30
C GLU A 177 11.56 -8.92 4.55
N ARG A 178 11.67 -7.67 4.10
CA ARG A 178 10.61 -7.04 3.31
C ARG A 178 10.42 -7.73 1.96
N ALA A 179 11.51 -8.07 1.28
CA ALA A 179 11.48 -8.85 0.04
C ALA A 179 10.77 -10.19 0.22
N LYS A 180 11.12 -10.92 1.28
CA LYS A 180 10.45 -12.19 1.63
C LYS A 180 8.95 -11.98 1.90
N GLY A 181 8.59 -10.91 2.62
CA GLY A 181 7.18 -10.55 2.87
C GLY A 181 6.38 -10.20 1.62
N LEU A 182 7.04 -9.74 0.56
CA LEU A 182 6.45 -9.45 -0.75
C LEU A 182 6.42 -10.66 -1.69
N GLY A 183 7.00 -11.82 -1.29
CA GLY A 183 7.11 -12.98 -2.16
C GLY A 183 8.21 -12.86 -3.23
N MET A 184 9.21 -11.99 -3.03
CA MET A 184 10.36 -11.80 -3.92
C MET A 184 11.36 -12.96 -3.73
N ASN A 185 11.08 -14.09 -4.36
CA ASN A 185 11.80 -15.33 -4.12
C ASN A 185 13.15 -15.41 -4.85
N ASP A 186 13.38 -14.57 -5.86
CA ASP A 186 14.60 -14.52 -6.65
C ASP A 186 15.55 -13.42 -6.17
N THR A 187 15.29 -12.83 -4.98
CA THR A 187 15.99 -11.63 -4.49
C THR A 187 16.80 -11.91 -3.24
N ASN A 188 18.04 -11.42 -3.27
CA ASN A 188 18.90 -11.26 -2.11
C ASN A 188 19.64 -9.92 -2.20
N PHE A 189 19.43 -9.04 -1.23
CA PHE A 189 20.15 -7.78 -1.11
C PHE A 189 21.38 -7.94 -0.22
N VAL A 190 22.51 -7.32 -0.65
CA VAL A 190 23.79 -7.32 0.09
C VAL A 190 24.18 -5.89 0.49
N ASN A 191 23.65 -4.89 -0.19
CA ASN A 191 23.80 -3.47 0.15
C ASN A 191 22.52 -2.69 -0.23
N CYS A 192 22.39 -1.48 0.30
CA CYS A 192 21.20 -0.65 0.07
C CYS A 192 21.20 0.17 -1.22
N CYS A 193 22.33 0.18 -1.97
CA CYS A 193 22.54 1.07 -3.12
C CYS A 193 22.42 0.37 -4.47
N GLY A 194 22.69 -0.94 -4.53
CA GLY A 194 22.81 -1.71 -5.76
C GLY A 194 24.21 -1.64 -6.40
N LEU A 195 25.24 -1.50 -5.59
CA LEU A 195 26.62 -1.73 -6.01
C LEU A 195 26.83 -3.23 -6.23
N ASP A 196 27.63 -3.59 -7.26
CA ASP A 196 27.92 -4.98 -7.55
C ASP A 196 28.58 -5.66 -6.34
N ALA A 197 28.02 -6.77 -5.92
CA ALA A 197 28.52 -7.60 -4.84
C ALA A 197 28.08 -9.04 -5.09
N ASP A 198 28.87 -10.01 -4.62
CA ASP A 198 28.53 -11.42 -4.73
C ASP A 198 27.21 -11.70 -4.02
N GLY A 199 26.30 -12.34 -4.73
CA GLY A 199 24.97 -12.67 -4.22
C GLY A 199 23.96 -11.51 -4.19
N HIS A 200 24.33 -10.29 -4.65
CA HIS A 200 23.37 -9.20 -4.79
C HIS A 200 22.55 -9.36 -6.07
N MET A 201 21.43 -10.06 -5.98
CA MET A 201 20.64 -10.52 -7.11
C MET A 201 19.16 -10.22 -6.92
N THR A 202 18.45 -10.12 -8.03
CA THR A 202 16.98 -10.01 -8.09
C THR A 202 16.49 -10.46 -9.47
N SER A 203 15.17 -10.45 -9.69
CA SER A 203 14.55 -10.73 -10.99
C SER A 203 13.66 -9.57 -11.45
N ALA A 204 13.27 -9.56 -12.74
CA ALA A 204 12.35 -8.54 -13.25
C ALA A 204 10.99 -8.63 -12.54
N ASN A 205 10.51 -9.85 -12.24
CA ASN A 205 9.30 -10.08 -11.47
C ASN A 205 9.38 -9.46 -10.08
N ASP A 206 10.46 -9.71 -9.36
CA ASP A 206 10.62 -9.21 -8.00
C ASP A 206 10.76 -7.70 -7.95
N ILE A 207 11.43 -7.11 -8.96
CA ILE A 207 11.45 -5.64 -9.12
C ILE A 207 10.03 -5.10 -9.36
N ALA A 208 9.22 -5.77 -10.17
CA ALA A 208 7.84 -5.35 -10.40
C ALA A 208 7.00 -5.42 -9.10
N LEU A 209 7.19 -6.46 -8.28
CA LEU A 209 6.53 -6.60 -6.97
C LEU A 209 6.87 -5.46 -6.02
N MET A 210 8.17 -5.16 -5.80
CA MET A 210 8.55 -4.05 -4.92
C MET A 210 8.17 -2.68 -5.48
N SER A 211 8.21 -2.50 -6.81
CA SER A 211 7.75 -1.27 -7.47
C SER A 211 6.26 -1.06 -7.26
N ARG A 212 5.47 -2.12 -7.45
CA ARG A 212 4.03 -2.12 -7.22
C ARG A 212 3.70 -1.75 -5.77
N GLU A 213 4.34 -2.40 -4.80
CA GLU A 213 4.14 -2.10 -3.38
C GLU A 213 4.44 -0.63 -3.08
N LEU A 214 5.55 -0.10 -3.59
CA LEU A 214 5.95 1.30 -3.36
C LEU A 214 4.92 2.28 -3.93
N ILE A 215 4.52 2.13 -5.20
CA ILE A 215 3.65 3.12 -5.85
C ILE A 215 2.19 3.03 -5.41
N THR A 216 1.69 1.82 -5.08
CA THR A 216 0.30 1.65 -4.66
C THR A 216 0.08 2.02 -3.20
N LYS A 217 1.03 1.70 -2.33
CA LYS A 217 0.94 2.01 -0.90
C LYS A 217 1.35 3.45 -0.60
N TYR A 218 2.30 3.99 -1.36
CA TYR A 218 2.88 5.31 -1.14
C TYR A 218 2.92 6.14 -2.43
N PRO A 219 1.75 6.52 -2.98
CA PRO A 219 1.69 7.25 -4.26
C PRO A 219 2.45 8.58 -4.26
N LYS A 220 2.74 9.14 -3.07
CA LYS A 220 3.60 10.33 -2.91
C LYS A 220 5.01 10.15 -3.51
N ILE A 221 5.47 8.92 -3.73
CA ILE A 221 6.77 8.68 -4.39
C ILE A 221 6.83 9.28 -5.79
N HIS A 222 5.71 9.40 -6.48
CA HIS A 222 5.65 10.01 -7.81
C HIS A 222 6.07 11.49 -7.79
N ASP A 223 5.78 12.23 -6.71
CA ASP A 223 6.17 13.62 -6.57
C ASP A 223 7.70 13.78 -6.63
N TYR A 224 8.44 12.81 -6.09
CA TYR A 224 9.91 12.80 -6.11
C TYR A 224 10.48 12.23 -7.41
N CYS A 225 9.93 11.13 -7.91
CA CYS A 225 10.45 10.44 -9.10
C CYS A 225 10.21 11.20 -10.39
N THR A 226 9.26 12.13 -10.44
CA THR A 226 8.96 12.97 -11.60
C THR A 226 9.73 14.30 -11.62
N ILE A 227 10.45 14.66 -10.56
CA ILE A 227 11.35 15.81 -10.56
C ILE A 227 12.40 15.61 -11.66
N TRP A 228 12.46 16.54 -12.64
CA TRP A 228 13.47 16.48 -13.68
C TRP A 228 14.80 17.07 -13.23
N MET A 229 14.78 18.26 -12.63
CA MET A 229 15.94 18.95 -12.07
C MET A 229 15.53 19.74 -10.84
N GLU A 230 16.35 19.71 -9.80
CA GLU A 230 16.16 20.49 -8.57
C GLU A 230 17.52 20.77 -7.93
N ASN A 231 17.67 21.88 -7.23
CA ASN A 231 18.86 22.18 -6.45
C ASN A 231 18.68 21.77 -5.01
N ILE A 232 19.74 21.27 -4.40
CA ILE A 232 19.87 21.09 -2.95
C ILE A 232 21.00 22.01 -2.46
N THR A 233 20.94 22.37 -1.17
CA THR A 233 21.99 23.19 -0.55
C THR A 233 22.81 22.30 0.38
N HIS A 234 24.10 22.17 0.12
CA HIS A 234 25.06 21.64 1.07
C HIS A 234 25.41 22.72 2.10
N THR A 235 25.33 22.37 3.36
CA THR A 235 25.78 23.24 4.45
C THR A 235 26.83 22.48 5.27
N THR A 236 28.07 22.88 5.13
CA THR A 236 29.24 22.23 5.74
C THR A 236 30.05 23.27 6.55
N ALA A 237 31.08 22.81 7.26
CA ALA A 237 32.03 23.73 7.96
C ALA A 237 32.73 24.72 7.00
N LYS A 238 32.74 24.44 5.70
CA LYS A 238 33.35 25.30 4.65
C LYS A 238 32.39 26.35 4.11
N GLY A 239 31.12 26.35 4.53
CA GLY A 239 30.06 27.22 4.05
C GLY A 239 28.95 26.50 3.33
N SER A 240 28.07 27.25 2.66
CA SER A 240 26.94 26.70 1.90
C SER A 240 27.21 26.78 0.40
N SER A 241 26.81 25.73 -0.32
CA SER A 241 26.91 25.65 -1.78
C SER A 241 25.71 24.94 -2.37
N GLU A 242 25.29 25.38 -3.58
CA GLU A 242 24.20 24.74 -4.31
C GLU A 242 24.73 23.55 -5.11
N PHE A 243 23.93 22.47 -5.16
CA PHE A 243 24.20 21.28 -5.99
C PHE A 243 22.95 20.91 -6.79
N GLY A 244 23.10 20.80 -8.11
CA GLY A 244 22.00 20.47 -9.01
C GLY A 244 21.76 18.97 -9.13
N LEU A 245 20.59 18.51 -8.76
CA LEU A 245 20.09 17.16 -9.05
C LEU A 245 19.57 17.10 -10.48
N THR A 246 19.85 16.03 -11.20
CA THR A 246 19.28 15.74 -12.53
C THR A 246 18.79 14.32 -12.57
N ASN A 247 17.55 14.12 -13.04
CA ASN A 247 16.92 12.80 -13.06
C ASN A 247 17.62 11.86 -14.04
N THR A 248 17.98 10.70 -13.52
CA THR A 248 18.61 9.63 -14.32
C THR A 248 17.61 8.92 -15.25
N ASN A 249 16.31 9.05 -14.97
CA ASN A 249 15.23 8.49 -15.78
C ASN A 249 14.78 9.49 -16.87
N LYS A 250 15.32 9.36 -18.07
CA LYS A 250 14.97 10.25 -19.19
C LYS A 250 13.52 10.10 -19.68
N LEU A 251 12.82 9.00 -19.34
CA LEU A 251 11.41 8.83 -19.72
C LEU A 251 10.53 9.91 -19.12
N ILE A 252 10.86 10.44 -17.92
CA ILE A 252 10.12 11.54 -17.29
C ILE A 252 10.00 12.77 -18.21
N LYS A 253 10.97 12.99 -19.09
CA LYS A 253 10.95 14.12 -20.03
C LYS A 253 10.38 13.75 -21.39
N HIS A 254 10.49 12.49 -21.82
CA HIS A 254 10.24 12.07 -23.20
C HIS A 254 8.99 11.20 -23.38
N TYR A 255 8.39 10.72 -22.28
CA TYR A 255 7.19 9.91 -22.32
C TYR A 255 6.09 10.53 -21.46
N GLN A 256 5.06 11.07 -22.08
CA GLN A 256 4.05 11.94 -21.45
C GLN A 256 3.29 11.30 -20.26
N TYR A 257 3.23 9.97 -20.20
CA TYR A 257 2.53 9.25 -19.14
C TYR A 257 3.46 8.77 -18.02
N ALA A 258 4.79 9.03 -18.12
CA ALA A 258 5.76 8.54 -17.16
C ALA A 258 5.52 9.13 -15.75
N THR A 259 5.41 8.25 -14.74
CA THR A 259 5.26 8.59 -13.32
C THR A 259 6.49 8.21 -12.48
N GLY A 260 7.49 7.54 -13.08
CA GLY A 260 8.70 7.11 -12.38
C GLY A 260 9.40 5.97 -13.10
N LEU A 261 10.11 5.06 -12.45
CA LEU A 261 10.42 5.00 -11.04
C LEU A 261 11.93 5.12 -10.81
N LYS A 262 12.72 4.10 -11.28
CA LYS A 262 14.16 4.05 -11.02
C LYS A 262 14.95 3.39 -12.14
N THR A 263 16.12 3.97 -12.46
CA THR A 263 17.10 3.40 -13.38
C THR A 263 18.28 2.79 -12.62
N GLY A 264 18.96 1.86 -13.27
CA GLY A 264 20.20 1.27 -12.78
C GLY A 264 21.21 1.01 -13.91
N PHE A 265 22.49 1.06 -13.58
CA PHE A 265 23.57 0.67 -14.44
C PHE A 265 24.80 0.28 -13.62
N THR A 266 25.37 -0.85 -13.93
CA THR A 266 26.76 -1.24 -13.64
C THR A 266 27.30 -2.00 -14.86
N ASN A 267 28.60 -2.23 -14.92
CA ASN A 267 29.16 -3.02 -16.02
C ASN A 267 28.66 -4.49 -16.00
N THR A 268 28.29 -5.00 -14.83
CA THR A 268 27.77 -6.36 -14.68
C THR A 268 26.26 -6.43 -14.96
N ALA A 269 25.49 -5.51 -14.39
CA ALA A 269 24.03 -5.45 -14.57
C ALA A 269 23.60 -4.96 -15.95
N MET A 270 24.46 -4.25 -16.67
CA MET A 270 24.11 -3.49 -17.85
C MET A 270 23.01 -2.45 -17.54
N TYR A 271 22.16 -2.07 -18.48
CA TYR A 271 21.18 -1.01 -18.30
C TYR A 271 19.84 -1.59 -17.83
N CYS A 272 19.43 -1.20 -16.63
CA CYS A 272 18.18 -1.62 -16.00
C CYS A 272 17.25 -0.43 -15.75
N ILE A 273 15.94 -0.68 -15.73
CA ILE A 273 14.92 0.29 -15.35
C ILE A 273 13.69 -0.43 -14.78
N SER A 274 13.10 0.13 -13.75
CA SER A 274 11.68 0.00 -13.45
C SER A 274 11.04 1.32 -13.87
N ALA A 275 10.24 1.30 -14.93
CA ALA A 275 9.51 2.45 -15.44
C ALA A 275 8.04 2.32 -15.07
N THR A 276 7.47 3.38 -14.49
CA THR A 276 6.04 3.48 -14.22
C THR A 276 5.41 4.53 -15.11
N ALA A 277 4.18 4.29 -15.53
CA ALA A 277 3.41 5.22 -16.32
C ALA A 277 1.93 5.09 -16.04
N LYS A 278 1.22 6.22 -15.98
CA LYS A 278 -0.21 6.28 -15.72
C LYS A 278 -0.94 6.98 -16.86
N LYS A 279 -1.97 6.32 -17.37
CA LYS A 279 -2.87 6.87 -18.36
C LYS A 279 -4.30 6.54 -17.92
N ASP A 280 -5.12 7.57 -17.75
CA ASP A 280 -6.45 7.46 -17.18
C ASP A 280 -6.39 6.77 -15.80
N ASP A 281 -7.19 5.74 -15.56
CA ASP A 281 -7.20 4.97 -14.31
C ASP A 281 -6.23 3.79 -14.28
N MET A 282 -5.43 3.58 -15.35
CA MET A 282 -4.47 2.49 -15.48
C MET A 282 -3.06 2.95 -15.19
N GLU A 283 -2.37 2.29 -14.27
CA GLU A 283 -0.95 2.48 -14.04
C GLU A 283 -0.18 1.18 -14.33
N LEU A 284 0.85 1.29 -15.16
CA LEU A 284 1.67 0.17 -15.61
C LEU A 284 3.10 0.28 -15.09
N ILE A 285 3.69 -0.87 -14.81
CA ILE A 285 5.07 -1.05 -14.37
C ILE A 285 5.80 -1.88 -15.42
N ALA A 286 6.74 -1.29 -16.13
CA ALA A 286 7.61 -1.96 -17.10
C ALA A 286 9.01 -2.10 -16.50
N VAL A 287 9.45 -3.33 -16.25
CA VAL A 287 10.81 -3.61 -15.77
C VAL A 287 11.63 -4.19 -16.92
N ILE A 288 12.80 -3.60 -17.12
CA ILE A 288 13.80 -4.03 -18.10
C ILE A 288 15.11 -4.28 -17.37
N MET A 289 15.70 -5.45 -17.57
CA MET A 289 17.01 -5.81 -16.99
C MET A 289 18.00 -6.23 -18.05
N GLY A 290 19.21 -5.70 -17.97
CA GLY A 290 20.31 -6.11 -18.82
C GLY A 290 20.26 -5.59 -20.26
N ALA A 291 19.58 -4.48 -20.53
CA ALA A 291 19.57 -3.89 -21.87
C ALA A 291 21.00 -3.44 -22.29
N PRO A 292 21.33 -3.51 -23.60
CA PRO A 292 22.70 -3.25 -24.06
C PRO A 292 23.14 -1.79 -23.93
N ASP A 293 22.19 -0.84 -23.97
CA ASP A 293 22.45 0.59 -23.89
C ASP A 293 21.23 1.38 -23.36
N ILE A 294 21.44 2.67 -23.09
CA ILE A 294 20.39 3.58 -22.57
C ILE A 294 19.21 3.71 -23.54
N LYS A 295 19.48 3.74 -24.86
CA LYS A 295 18.45 3.93 -25.89
C LYS A 295 17.55 2.68 -25.95
N SER A 296 18.17 1.51 -26.01
CA SER A 296 17.47 0.21 -26.01
C SER A 296 16.63 0.01 -24.74
N ARG A 297 17.21 0.30 -23.57
CA ARG A 297 16.47 0.25 -22.29
C ARG A 297 15.21 1.11 -22.32
N SER A 298 15.32 2.34 -22.80
CA SER A 298 14.18 3.27 -22.84
C SER A 298 13.17 2.88 -23.92
N ALA A 299 13.63 2.38 -25.07
CA ALA A 299 12.77 1.91 -26.15
C ALA A 299 11.96 0.67 -25.72
N ASP A 300 12.62 -0.32 -25.10
CA ASP A 300 11.97 -1.52 -24.58
C ASP A 300 10.90 -1.17 -23.56
N ALA A 301 11.21 -0.31 -22.57
CA ALA A 301 10.25 0.13 -21.58
C ALA A 301 9.04 0.85 -22.21
N THR A 302 9.29 1.75 -23.18
CA THR A 302 8.22 2.45 -23.91
C THR A 302 7.35 1.49 -24.72
N THR A 303 7.97 0.49 -25.36
CA THR A 303 7.25 -0.54 -26.13
C THR A 303 6.30 -1.33 -25.22
N LEU A 304 6.78 -1.77 -24.05
CA LEU A 304 5.94 -2.47 -23.09
C LEU A 304 4.78 -1.60 -22.58
N LEU A 305 5.05 -0.36 -22.19
CA LEU A 305 4.03 0.56 -21.70
C LEU A 305 2.96 0.84 -22.77
N ASN A 306 3.37 1.11 -24.01
CA ASN A 306 2.44 1.33 -25.12
C ASN A 306 1.62 0.07 -25.44
N TYR A 307 2.23 -1.11 -25.38
CA TYR A 307 1.54 -2.37 -25.56
C TYR A 307 0.45 -2.54 -24.50
N GLY A 308 0.79 -2.33 -23.22
CA GLY A 308 -0.19 -2.44 -22.13
C GLY A 308 -1.35 -1.45 -22.29
N PHE A 309 -1.08 -0.16 -22.49
CA PHE A 309 -2.14 0.83 -22.71
C PHE A 309 -2.99 0.57 -23.96
N GLY A 310 -2.42 -0.09 -24.98
CA GLY A 310 -3.15 -0.47 -26.18
C GLY A 310 -4.06 -1.67 -25.98
N LYS A 311 -3.62 -2.64 -25.19
CA LYS A 311 -4.27 -3.95 -25.04
C LYS A 311 -5.12 -4.09 -23.78
N CYS A 312 -4.69 -3.49 -22.68
CA CYS A 312 -5.39 -3.64 -21.41
C CYS A 312 -6.61 -2.72 -21.34
N ARG A 313 -7.64 -3.23 -20.70
CA ARG A 313 -8.79 -2.43 -20.24
C ARG A 313 -9.02 -2.77 -18.78
N ILE A 314 -9.31 -1.76 -17.95
CA ILE A 314 -9.62 -1.93 -16.54
C ILE A 314 -11.01 -1.41 -16.24
N TYR A 315 -11.74 -2.15 -15.42
CA TYR A 315 -12.99 -1.73 -14.81
C TYR A 315 -12.76 -1.60 -13.31
N CYS A 316 -13.18 -0.48 -12.73
CA CYS A 316 -13.05 -0.21 -11.31
C CYS A 316 -14.41 0.24 -10.77
N ASP A 317 -14.87 -0.40 -9.70
CA ASP A 317 -16.03 0.04 -8.93
C ASP A 317 -15.58 0.33 -7.50
N ASN A 318 -15.54 1.61 -7.14
CA ASN A 318 -15.17 2.09 -5.81
C ASN A 318 -16.34 2.08 -4.82
N HIS A 319 -17.50 1.57 -5.23
CA HIS A 319 -18.70 1.45 -4.41
C HIS A 319 -19.19 2.80 -3.85
N GLU A 320 -19.47 3.75 -4.71
CA GLU A 320 -20.06 5.03 -4.32
C GLU A 320 -21.54 4.89 -3.92
N ASP A 321 -22.18 3.78 -4.30
CA ASP A 321 -23.53 3.42 -3.90
C ASP A 321 -23.59 3.00 -2.43
N LYS A 322 -24.62 3.49 -1.71
CA LYS A 322 -24.89 3.06 -0.35
C LYS A 322 -25.75 1.79 -0.35
N LEU A 323 -25.40 0.88 0.54
CA LEU A 323 -26.25 -0.28 0.84
C LEU A 323 -27.24 0.07 1.94
N ASP A 324 -28.47 -0.45 1.85
CA ASP A 324 -29.45 -0.34 2.91
C ASP A 324 -29.06 -1.25 4.09
N ASP A 325 -29.35 -0.80 5.31
CA ASP A 325 -29.12 -1.58 6.53
C ASP A 325 -29.92 -2.89 6.48
N LEU A 326 -29.33 -3.97 6.99
CA LEU A 326 -30.02 -5.25 7.12
C LEU A 326 -30.84 -5.31 8.40
N PRO A 327 -32.12 -5.74 8.36
CA PRO A 327 -32.92 -6.02 9.53
C PRO A 327 -32.28 -7.12 10.38
N VAL A 328 -32.24 -6.93 11.71
CA VAL A 328 -31.68 -7.88 12.66
C VAL A 328 -32.77 -8.46 13.55
N GLU A 329 -32.96 -9.77 13.49
CA GLU A 329 -33.83 -10.49 14.40
C GLU A 329 -33.10 -10.85 15.69
N LYS A 330 -33.79 -10.73 16.82
CA LYS A 330 -33.33 -11.11 18.18
C LYS A 330 -32.05 -10.34 18.60
N GLY A 331 -31.82 -9.17 18.04
CA GLY A 331 -30.67 -8.32 18.36
C GLY A 331 -30.99 -7.21 19.34
N LEU A 332 -29.93 -6.62 19.91
CA LEU A 332 -30.04 -5.37 20.70
C LEU A 332 -30.35 -4.17 19.82
N ALA A 333 -30.04 -4.20 18.54
CA ALA A 333 -30.46 -3.25 17.52
C ALA A 333 -31.40 -3.93 16.51
N ASP A 334 -32.28 -3.13 15.88
CA ASP A 334 -33.29 -3.61 14.93
C ASP A 334 -32.72 -3.73 13.50
N SER A 335 -31.57 -3.10 13.25
CA SER A 335 -30.81 -3.17 11.97
C SER A 335 -29.32 -3.09 12.21
N VAL A 336 -28.53 -3.47 11.20
CA VAL A 336 -27.08 -3.37 11.18
C VAL A 336 -26.61 -2.81 9.84
N GLY A 337 -25.71 -1.83 9.89
CA GLY A 337 -25.04 -1.29 8.72
C GLY A 337 -24.17 -2.34 8.02
N ILE A 338 -24.13 -2.27 6.69
CA ILE A 338 -23.29 -3.13 5.86
C ILE A 338 -22.49 -2.30 4.88
N ILE A 339 -21.27 -2.75 4.61
CA ILE A 339 -20.33 -2.08 3.70
C ILE A 339 -19.65 -3.08 2.79
N TYR A 340 -19.22 -2.63 1.62
CA TYR A 340 -18.34 -3.43 0.77
C TYR A 340 -16.96 -3.58 1.42
N GLN A 341 -16.42 -4.79 1.39
CA GLN A 341 -15.13 -5.10 2.03
C GLN A 341 -13.95 -4.40 1.34
N ARG A 342 -14.05 -4.20 0.03
CA ARG A 342 -13.00 -3.57 -0.81
C ARG A 342 -13.59 -3.13 -2.15
N PRO A 343 -12.91 -2.23 -2.91
CA PRO A 343 -13.25 -1.97 -4.30
C PRO A 343 -13.21 -3.24 -5.16
N PHE A 344 -14.01 -3.27 -6.24
CA PHE A 344 -13.91 -4.30 -7.27
C PHE A 344 -13.07 -3.80 -8.43
N GLN A 345 -12.14 -4.63 -8.88
CA GLN A 345 -11.32 -4.36 -10.05
C GLN A 345 -11.28 -5.59 -10.95
N TYR A 346 -11.39 -5.36 -12.25
CA TYR A 346 -11.28 -6.40 -13.26
C TYR A 346 -10.50 -5.86 -14.46
N MET A 347 -9.58 -6.66 -14.98
CA MET A 347 -8.75 -6.27 -16.12
C MET A 347 -8.81 -7.33 -17.21
N THR A 348 -8.84 -6.88 -18.48
CA THR A 348 -8.59 -7.71 -19.65
C THR A 348 -7.30 -7.31 -20.32
N THR A 349 -6.64 -8.27 -20.95
CA THR A 349 -5.38 -8.08 -21.70
C THR A 349 -5.54 -8.29 -23.21
N ASP A 350 -6.75 -8.56 -23.66
CA ASP A 350 -7.11 -8.83 -25.06
C ASP A 350 -7.79 -7.62 -25.75
N GLY A 351 -8.04 -6.55 -25.01
CA GLY A 351 -8.72 -5.36 -25.49
C GLY A 351 -10.25 -5.46 -25.48
N SER A 352 -10.82 -6.50 -24.86
CA SER A 352 -12.27 -6.68 -24.74
C SER A 352 -12.95 -5.46 -24.14
N ASP A 353 -14.16 -5.15 -24.61
CA ASP A 353 -14.99 -4.08 -24.08
C ASP A 353 -15.56 -4.47 -22.70
N LEU A 354 -15.40 -3.61 -21.71
CA LEU A 354 -15.88 -3.81 -20.35
C LEU A 354 -17.21 -3.08 -20.06
N THR A 355 -17.81 -2.40 -21.04
CA THR A 355 -19.08 -1.67 -20.85
C THR A 355 -20.27 -2.60 -20.53
N GLY A 356 -20.16 -3.89 -20.86
CA GLY A 356 -21.14 -4.93 -20.54
C GLY A 356 -21.07 -5.49 -19.12
N ILE A 357 -20.24 -4.91 -18.22
CA ILE A 357 -20.18 -5.36 -16.83
C ILE A 357 -21.44 -4.94 -16.08
N THR A 358 -22.07 -5.91 -15.42
CA THR A 358 -23.22 -5.71 -14.55
C THR A 358 -22.90 -6.15 -13.12
N LYS A 359 -23.46 -5.42 -12.14
CA LYS A 359 -23.34 -5.73 -10.70
C LYS A 359 -24.68 -6.23 -10.18
N SER A 360 -24.68 -7.33 -9.45
CA SER A 360 -25.83 -7.84 -8.69
C SER A 360 -25.44 -8.03 -7.23
N ILE A 361 -26.36 -7.67 -6.31
CA ILE A 361 -26.12 -7.77 -4.88
C ILE A 361 -26.90 -8.97 -4.37
N GLU A 362 -26.19 -9.89 -3.69
CA GLU A 362 -26.75 -11.06 -3.05
C GLU A 362 -26.69 -10.87 -1.52
N LEU A 363 -27.82 -10.56 -0.90
CA LEU A 363 -27.99 -10.35 0.53
C LEU A 363 -29.18 -11.17 1.04
N PRO A 364 -29.17 -11.62 2.33
CA PRO A 364 -30.36 -12.15 2.96
C PRO A 364 -31.38 -11.02 3.24
N GLU A 365 -32.66 -11.35 3.33
CA GLU A 365 -33.71 -10.39 3.70
C GLU A 365 -33.57 -9.88 5.13
N ASN A 366 -33.11 -10.71 6.06
CA ASN A 366 -32.81 -10.40 7.45
C ASN A 366 -31.68 -11.28 7.99
N VAL A 367 -31.14 -10.93 9.15
CA VAL A 367 -30.10 -11.69 9.85
C VAL A 367 -30.47 -11.88 11.31
N THR A 368 -30.08 -12.99 11.91
CA THR A 368 -30.32 -13.27 13.33
C THR A 368 -29.07 -12.93 14.16
N ALA A 369 -29.24 -12.14 15.22
CA ALA A 369 -28.16 -11.83 16.16
C ALA A 369 -27.68 -13.09 16.92
N PRO A 370 -26.40 -13.16 17.35
CA PRO A 370 -25.42 -12.09 17.24
C PRO A 370 -24.74 -12.03 15.87
N VAL A 371 -24.52 -10.82 15.37
CA VAL A 371 -23.67 -10.56 14.20
C VAL A 371 -22.42 -9.79 14.63
N LYS A 372 -21.28 -10.03 14.00
CA LYS A 372 -20.00 -9.41 14.38
C LYS A 372 -19.47 -8.54 13.25
N LYS A 373 -18.99 -7.34 13.59
CA LYS A 373 -18.28 -6.45 12.69
C LYS A 373 -17.22 -7.20 11.86
N GLY A 374 -17.20 -6.96 10.54
CA GLY A 374 -16.26 -7.57 9.60
C GLY A 374 -16.64 -8.98 9.11
N ASN A 375 -17.64 -9.65 9.74
CA ASN A 375 -18.15 -10.90 9.21
C ASN A 375 -18.95 -10.66 7.92
N THR A 376 -18.95 -11.64 7.02
CA THR A 376 -19.66 -11.55 5.73
C THR A 376 -21.17 -11.57 5.94
N ALA A 377 -21.86 -10.56 5.41
CA ALA A 377 -23.30 -10.45 5.32
C ALA A 377 -23.84 -10.98 3.99
N GLY A 378 -23.06 -10.81 2.92
CA GLY A 378 -23.41 -11.20 1.57
C GLY A 378 -22.29 -10.87 0.58
N LYS A 379 -22.62 -10.71 -0.69
CA LYS A 379 -21.64 -10.38 -1.73
C LYS A 379 -22.26 -9.57 -2.86
N ALA A 380 -21.43 -8.73 -3.51
CA ALA A 380 -21.70 -8.17 -4.82
C ALA A 380 -21.04 -9.04 -5.87
N VAL A 381 -21.80 -9.53 -6.84
CA VAL A 381 -21.31 -10.36 -7.96
C VAL A 381 -21.28 -9.53 -9.22
N TYR A 382 -20.15 -9.57 -9.92
CA TYR A 382 -19.92 -8.88 -11.19
C TYR A 382 -19.93 -9.89 -12.32
N SER A 383 -20.60 -9.53 -13.41
CA SER A 383 -20.70 -10.37 -14.61
C SER A 383 -20.43 -9.54 -15.86
N LEU A 384 -19.64 -10.07 -16.78
CA LEU A 384 -19.41 -9.50 -18.11
C LEU A 384 -20.20 -10.31 -19.14
N ASN A 385 -21.17 -9.67 -19.80
CA ASN A 385 -22.08 -10.29 -20.77
C ASN A 385 -22.75 -11.56 -20.20
N GLY A 386 -23.14 -11.53 -18.92
CA GLY A 386 -23.80 -12.65 -18.23
C GLY A 386 -22.85 -13.72 -17.66
N THR A 387 -21.55 -13.65 -17.94
CA THR A 387 -20.54 -14.56 -17.36
C THR A 387 -19.96 -13.94 -16.09
N PRO A 388 -20.02 -14.61 -14.93
CA PRO A 388 -19.42 -14.09 -13.69
C PRO A 388 -17.91 -13.89 -13.84
N ILE A 389 -17.43 -12.69 -13.47
CA ILE A 389 -16.01 -12.29 -13.54
C ILE A 389 -15.39 -12.06 -12.18
N GLY A 390 -16.19 -12.01 -11.11
CA GLY A 390 -15.71 -11.88 -9.75
C GLY A 390 -16.77 -11.43 -8.77
N SER A 391 -16.38 -11.31 -7.49
CA SER A 391 -17.26 -10.84 -6.45
C SER A 391 -16.48 -10.11 -5.34
N VAL A 392 -17.19 -9.26 -4.60
CA VAL A 392 -16.70 -8.58 -3.39
C VAL A 392 -17.63 -8.91 -2.25
N ASN A 393 -17.08 -9.29 -1.10
CA ASN A 393 -17.88 -9.51 0.10
C ASN A 393 -18.48 -8.19 0.59
N ILE A 394 -19.71 -8.29 1.09
CA ILE A 394 -20.36 -7.26 1.89
C ILE A 394 -20.27 -7.73 3.33
N VAL A 395 -19.81 -6.85 4.21
CA VAL A 395 -19.52 -7.19 5.62
C VAL A 395 -20.30 -6.27 6.55
N TYR A 396 -20.57 -6.76 7.79
CA TYR A 396 -21.21 -5.93 8.81
C TYR A 396 -20.29 -4.78 9.24
N GLU A 397 -20.83 -3.57 9.27
CA GLU A 397 -20.13 -2.38 9.74
C GLU A 397 -19.97 -2.35 11.25
N ASP A 398 -20.95 -2.94 12.00
CA ASP A 398 -20.98 -2.99 13.46
C ASP A 398 -21.28 -4.39 13.98
N THR A 399 -21.08 -4.56 15.29
CA THR A 399 -21.50 -5.76 16.03
C THR A 399 -22.87 -5.52 16.65
N VAL A 400 -23.79 -6.47 16.47
CA VAL A 400 -25.08 -6.48 17.17
C VAL A 400 -25.18 -7.76 18.00
N ASP A 401 -25.18 -7.60 19.31
CA ASP A 401 -25.33 -8.72 20.24
C ASP A 401 -26.78 -9.21 20.29
N ALA A 402 -26.94 -10.47 20.66
CA ALA A 402 -28.27 -11.04 20.87
C ALA A 402 -28.97 -10.41 22.08
N ALA A 403 -30.23 -10.04 21.94
CA ALA A 403 -31.07 -9.56 23.05
C ALA A 403 -31.41 -10.70 23.98
N ASP A 404 -31.23 -10.49 25.29
CA ASP A 404 -31.66 -11.42 26.33
C ASP A 404 -33.09 -11.15 26.78
N TYR A 405 -33.61 -11.98 27.70
CA TYR A 405 -34.97 -11.82 28.26
C TYR A 405 -35.15 -10.46 28.95
N LYS A 406 -34.14 -9.92 29.58
CA LYS A 406 -34.19 -8.61 30.26
C LYS A 406 -34.33 -7.46 29.27
N ASP A 407 -33.64 -7.56 28.13
CA ASP A 407 -33.70 -6.57 27.07
C ASP A 407 -35.11 -6.48 26.48
N TYR A 408 -35.74 -7.63 26.20
CA TYR A 408 -37.13 -7.68 25.76
C TYR A 408 -38.10 -7.12 26.79
N PHE A 409 -37.89 -7.45 28.07
CA PHE A 409 -38.72 -6.93 29.16
C PHE A 409 -38.58 -5.40 29.29
N CYS A 410 -37.38 -4.87 29.21
CA CYS A 410 -37.13 -3.42 29.24
C CYS A 410 -37.75 -2.70 28.02
N ARG A 411 -37.60 -3.26 26.80
CA ARG A 411 -38.27 -2.71 25.59
C ARG A 411 -39.78 -2.68 25.73
N THR A 412 -40.38 -3.75 26.28
CA THR A 412 -41.83 -3.83 26.48
C THR A 412 -42.31 -2.79 27.51
N LEU A 413 -41.54 -2.57 28.60
CA LEU A 413 -41.85 -1.55 29.58
C LEU A 413 -41.82 -0.13 29.03
N LEU A 414 -40.88 0.18 28.12
CA LEU A 414 -40.78 1.48 27.48
C LEU A 414 -41.99 1.80 26.58
N TYR A 415 -42.68 0.79 26.02
CA TYR A 415 -43.93 0.97 25.30
C TYR A 415 -45.11 1.42 26.16
N PHE A 416 -45.04 1.19 27.48
CA PHE A 416 -46.10 1.53 28.44
C PHE A 416 -45.81 2.80 29.24
N VAL A 417 -44.68 3.46 29.02
CA VAL A 417 -44.33 4.75 29.63
C VAL A 417 -44.66 5.86 28.63
N PRO A 418 -45.69 6.68 28.87
CA PRO A 418 -46.06 7.75 27.95
C PRO A 418 -45.03 8.88 27.93
#